data_42348dad742ce773e48471e9395c671f
#
_entry.id   42348dad742ce773e48471e9395c671f
#
_cell.length_a   1.000
_cell.length_b   1.000
_cell.length_c   1.000
_cell.angle_alpha   90.00
_cell.angle_beta   90.00
_cell.angle_gamma   90.00
#
_symmetry.space_group_name_H-M   'P 1'
#
loop_
_entity.id
_entity.type
_entity.pdbx_description
1 polymer ?
#
loop_
_entity_poly.entity_id
_entity_poly.type
_entity_poly.pdbx_seq_one_letter_code
_entity_poly.pdbx_strand_id
1 'polypeptide(L)'
;PPWLPIGLQHVPKKTWRPPIFGTGTFGRVHLVKEKAAKNYFALKVMSIPEVIRLKQEQHVHNEKSVLMEVNHPFLVKLFWTSHDDRFLYMLMEYVPGGELFSYLRNRGRFSCSTGLFYATEIVCAIEYLHCRDIVYRDLKPENILLDRDGHIKLTDFGFAKKLVDRTWTLCGTPEYLAPEVIQSKGHGRAVDWWALGILIFEMVAGFPPFFDDNPFGIYQKILAGRIDFPRYLDFSTKDLIKKLLVVDRTKRLGNMKNGANDVKQHRWFRAVDWDAVPQRKLKPPIVPKLCSDGDTSNFETYSENDCETTSPVSEKDLEIFKNF
;
A
#
# COMPACT_ATOMS: atom_id res chain seq x y z
N PRO A 1 27.67 2.53 12.19
CA PRO A 1 26.55 3.30 12.70
C PRO A 1 26.02 2.66 13.99
N PRO A 2 25.58 3.44 15.01
CA PRO A 2 25.22 2.91 16.33
C PRO A 2 23.84 2.20 16.37
N TRP A 3 23.34 1.70 15.27
CA TRP A 3 21.97 1.17 15.12
C TRP A 3 21.89 -0.28 14.62
N LEU A 4 22.97 -1.04 14.71
CA LEU A 4 22.85 -2.49 14.54
C LEU A 4 22.15 -3.05 15.78
N PRO A 5 20.97 -3.70 15.63
CA PRO A 5 20.41 -4.46 16.73
C PRO A 5 21.38 -5.61 17.01
N ILE A 6 22.08 -5.53 18.14
CA ILE A 6 23.06 -6.51 18.63
C ILE A 6 22.40 -7.89 18.93
N GLY A 7 21.29 -8.22 18.31
CA GLY A 7 20.53 -9.43 18.55
C GLY A 7 20.34 -10.37 17.37
N LEU A 8 20.59 -9.95 16.13
CA LEU A 8 20.36 -10.78 14.95
C LEU A 8 21.58 -11.62 14.54
N GLN A 9 22.77 -11.38 15.11
CA GLN A 9 23.99 -12.13 14.76
C GLN A 9 24.01 -13.59 15.27
N HIS A 10 23.12 -13.99 16.19
CA HIS A 10 23.10 -15.33 16.77
C HIS A 10 21.66 -15.82 17.06
N VAL A 11 20.81 -15.87 16.06
CA VAL A 11 19.59 -16.69 16.16
C VAL A 11 20.01 -18.13 15.79
N PRO A 12 19.90 -19.10 16.69
CA PRO A 12 20.12 -20.49 16.31
C PRO A 12 19.08 -20.87 15.25
N LYS A 13 19.56 -21.28 14.07
CA LYS A 13 18.73 -21.60 12.88
C LYS A 13 17.68 -22.70 13.11
N LYS A 14 17.54 -23.26 14.29
CA LYS A 14 16.73 -24.47 14.54
C LYS A 14 15.58 -24.37 15.55
N THR A 15 15.37 -23.26 16.27
CA THR A 15 14.40 -23.29 17.40
C THR A 15 13.44 -22.11 17.51
N TRP A 16 13.55 -21.08 16.67
CA TRP A 16 12.63 -19.96 16.75
C TRP A 16 11.87 -19.78 15.42
N ARG A 17 10.57 -20.06 15.44
CA ARG A 17 9.67 -19.92 14.29
C ARG A 17 8.60 -18.88 14.65
N PRO A 18 8.78 -17.62 14.20
CA PRO A 18 7.78 -16.61 14.44
C PRO A 18 6.52 -16.85 13.61
N PRO A 19 5.33 -16.49 14.10
CA PRO A 19 4.09 -16.64 13.36
C PRO A 19 4.15 -15.88 12.04
N ILE A 20 3.69 -16.52 10.97
CA ILE A 20 3.51 -15.93 9.65
C ILE A 20 2.12 -15.32 9.63
N PHE A 21 2.01 -14.00 9.44
CA PHE A 21 0.75 -13.27 9.38
C PHE A 21 0.50 -12.58 8.03
N GLY A 22 1.40 -12.78 7.06
CA GLY A 22 1.24 -12.30 5.71
C GLY A 22 2.07 -13.12 4.72
N THR A 23 1.55 -13.26 3.51
CA THR A 23 2.27 -13.85 2.38
C THR A 23 2.28 -12.85 1.24
N GLY A 24 3.46 -12.59 0.69
CA GLY A 24 3.63 -11.83 -0.54
C GLY A 24 3.94 -12.75 -1.70
N THR A 25 3.97 -12.23 -2.91
CA THR A 25 4.25 -12.98 -4.14
C THR A 25 5.60 -13.74 -4.09
N PHE A 26 6.58 -13.25 -3.34
CA PHE A 26 7.95 -13.80 -3.29
C PHE A 26 8.41 -14.14 -1.88
N GLY A 27 7.54 -14.08 -0.87
CA GLY A 27 7.99 -14.27 0.48
C GLY A 27 6.91 -14.22 1.54
N ARG A 28 7.33 -14.19 2.79
CA ARG A 28 6.47 -14.26 3.96
C ARG A 28 6.78 -13.11 4.91
N VAL A 29 5.76 -12.67 5.64
CA VAL A 29 5.90 -11.64 6.67
C VAL A 29 5.75 -12.30 8.04
N HIS A 30 6.80 -12.20 8.84
CA HIS A 30 6.88 -12.77 10.17
C HIS A 30 6.77 -11.68 11.24
N LEU A 31 6.04 -11.97 12.30
CA LEU A 31 6.08 -11.12 13.50
C LEU A 31 7.36 -11.42 14.27
N VAL A 32 8.18 -10.42 14.47
CA VAL A 32 9.43 -10.55 15.25
C VAL A 32 9.42 -9.59 16.43
N LYS A 33 10.06 -10.02 17.52
CA LYS A 33 10.18 -9.24 18.75
C LYS A 33 11.64 -8.93 19.05
N GLU A 34 11.91 -7.70 19.41
CA GLU A 34 13.24 -7.30 19.88
C GLU A 34 13.58 -7.98 21.22
N LYS A 35 14.79 -8.53 21.34
CA LYS A 35 15.20 -9.27 22.55
C LYS A 35 15.33 -8.39 23.78
N ALA A 36 15.86 -7.17 23.61
CA ALA A 36 16.15 -6.25 24.70
C ALA A 36 14.95 -5.38 25.11
N ALA A 37 14.06 -5.07 24.16
CA ALA A 37 12.87 -4.29 24.38
C ALA A 37 11.63 -5.09 23.97
N LYS A 38 10.44 -4.64 24.40
CA LYS A 38 9.18 -5.32 24.09
C LYS A 38 8.60 -4.90 22.72
N ASN A 39 9.42 -4.32 21.83
CA ASN A 39 8.97 -3.85 20.52
C ASN A 39 8.75 -5.00 19.56
N TYR A 40 7.68 -4.91 18.76
CA TYR A 40 7.35 -5.86 17.71
C TYR A 40 7.57 -5.21 16.34
N PHE A 41 8.01 -6.03 15.39
CA PHE A 41 8.27 -5.62 14.01
C PHE A 41 7.73 -6.65 13.03
N ALA A 42 7.52 -6.22 11.80
CA ALA A 42 7.22 -7.09 10.67
C ALA A 42 8.51 -7.38 9.89
N LEU A 43 8.92 -8.64 9.83
CA LEU A 43 10.07 -9.08 9.04
C LEU A 43 9.58 -9.72 7.74
N LYS A 44 9.73 -8.98 6.64
CA LYS A 44 9.46 -9.51 5.28
C LYS A 44 10.70 -10.28 4.83
N VAL A 45 10.50 -11.56 4.53
CA VAL A 45 11.54 -12.49 4.07
C VAL A 45 11.21 -12.90 2.65
N MET A 46 12.07 -12.61 1.69
CA MET A 46 11.86 -12.87 0.27
C MET A 46 12.92 -13.84 -0.26
N SER A 47 12.49 -14.88 -0.96
CA SER A 47 13.40 -15.87 -1.57
C SER A 47 14.08 -15.26 -2.80
N ILE A 48 15.41 -15.18 -2.81
CA ILE A 48 16.18 -14.67 -3.96
C ILE A 48 15.87 -15.47 -5.25
N PRO A 49 15.85 -16.83 -5.26
CA PRO A 49 15.46 -17.58 -6.44
C PRO A 49 14.07 -17.24 -6.98
N GLU A 50 13.08 -17.03 -6.08
CA GLU A 50 11.73 -16.65 -6.48
C GLU A 50 11.66 -15.24 -7.07
N VAL A 51 12.37 -14.29 -6.47
CA VAL A 51 12.46 -12.90 -6.97
C VAL A 51 13.04 -12.90 -8.39
N ILE A 52 14.10 -13.67 -8.64
CA ILE A 52 14.74 -13.79 -9.97
C ILE A 52 13.82 -14.54 -10.94
N ARG A 53 13.26 -15.68 -10.53
CA ARG A 53 12.34 -16.47 -11.37
C ARG A 53 11.17 -15.62 -11.89
N LEU A 54 10.63 -14.74 -11.02
CA LEU A 54 9.51 -13.87 -11.34
C LEU A 54 9.93 -12.51 -11.93
N LYS A 55 11.25 -12.29 -12.16
CA LYS A 55 11.82 -11.05 -12.71
C LYS A 55 11.43 -9.79 -11.91
N GLN A 56 11.53 -9.88 -10.59
CA GLN A 56 11.08 -8.84 -9.66
C GLN A 56 12.24 -8.09 -8.97
N GLU A 57 13.47 -8.29 -9.43
CA GLU A 57 14.68 -7.70 -8.83
C GLU A 57 14.55 -6.17 -8.72
N GLN A 58 14.11 -5.54 -9.80
CA GLN A 58 13.93 -4.09 -9.84
C GLN A 58 12.84 -3.62 -8.86
N HIS A 59 11.73 -4.36 -8.73
CA HIS A 59 10.65 -4.01 -7.82
C HIS A 59 11.09 -4.08 -6.36
N VAL A 60 11.86 -5.10 -5.99
CA VAL A 60 12.37 -5.26 -4.62
C VAL A 60 13.39 -4.17 -4.27
N HIS A 61 14.31 -3.85 -5.17
CA HIS A 61 15.25 -2.73 -4.98
C HIS A 61 14.55 -1.39 -4.89
N ASN A 62 13.53 -1.19 -5.71
CA ASN A 62 12.74 0.03 -5.74
C ASN A 62 11.91 0.20 -4.46
N GLU A 63 11.28 -0.88 -3.96
CA GLU A 63 10.58 -0.88 -2.67
C GLU A 63 11.50 -0.44 -1.53
N LYS A 64 12.71 -1.05 -1.43
CA LYS A 64 13.72 -0.65 -0.46
C LYS A 64 14.09 0.82 -0.61
N SER A 65 14.44 1.26 -1.83
CA SER A 65 14.89 2.62 -2.09
C SER A 65 13.84 3.66 -1.69
N VAL A 66 12.59 3.43 -2.06
CA VAL A 66 11.48 4.32 -1.71
C VAL A 66 11.25 4.35 -0.20
N LEU A 67 11.16 3.19 0.46
CA LEU A 67 10.91 3.10 1.90
C LEU A 67 12.06 3.68 2.74
N MET A 68 13.29 3.66 2.27
CA MET A 68 14.42 4.33 2.93
C MET A 68 14.38 5.85 2.84
N GLU A 69 13.74 6.40 1.81
CA GLU A 69 13.65 7.85 1.57
C GLU A 69 12.45 8.49 2.31
N VAL A 70 11.37 7.72 2.54
CA VAL A 70 10.12 8.27 3.07
C VAL A 70 10.02 8.15 4.59
N ASN A 71 9.42 9.17 5.21
CA ASN A 71 9.07 9.16 6.63
C ASN A 71 7.79 9.98 6.82
N HIS A 72 6.65 9.31 7.00
CA HIS A 72 5.36 9.95 7.13
C HIS A 72 4.45 9.12 8.05
N PRO A 73 3.57 9.74 8.88
CA PRO A 73 2.73 9.00 9.83
C PRO A 73 1.80 7.97 9.17
N PHE A 74 1.44 8.14 7.90
CA PHE A 74 0.53 7.25 7.17
C PHE A 74 1.25 6.32 6.17
N LEU A 75 2.57 6.21 6.24
CA LEU A 75 3.37 5.24 5.47
C LEU A 75 4.06 4.27 6.43
N VAL A 76 4.11 3.00 6.07
CA VAL A 76 4.85 2.00 6.84
C VAL A 76 6.33 2.36 6.87
N LYS A 77 6.97 2.25 8.06
CA LYS A 77 8.38 2.58 8.22
C LYS A 77 9.25 1.36 7.98
N LEU A 78 10.34 1.54 7.23
CA LEU A 78 11.43 0.59 7.09
C LEU A 78 12.54 0.93 8.10
N PHE A 79 12.96 -0.05 8.89
CA PHE A 79 14.01 0.12 9.89
C PHE A 79 15.36 -0.42 9.45
N TRP A 80 15.36 -1.53 8.70
CA TRP A 80 16.58 -2.23 8.34
C TRP A 80 16.36 -3.17 7.15
N THR A 81 17.40 -3.40 6.37
CA THR A 81 17.46 -4.40 5.31
C THR A 81 18.74 -5.20 5.40
N SER A 82 18.72 -6.44 4.92
CA SER A 82 19.88 -7.31 4.78
C SER A 82 19.60 -8.44 3.82
N HIS A 83 20.62 -9.20 3.48
CA HIS A 83 20.50 -10.43 2.71
C HIS A 83 21.50 -11.49 3.21
N ASP A 84 21.20 -12.74 2.90
CA ASP A 84 22.17 -13.84 2.95
C ASP A 84 22.29 -14.51 1.55
N ASP A 85 22.77 -15.75 1.51
CA ASP A 85 22.94 -16.52 0.28
C ASP A 85 21.62 -17.06 -0.31
N ARG A 86 20.47 -16.82 0.34
CA ARG A 86 19.15 -17.35 -0.05
C ARG A 86 18.01 -16.35 0.02
N PHE A 87 18.05 -15.41 0.96
CA PHE A 87 16.93 -14.55 1.28
C PHE A 87 17.33 -13.07 1.37
N LEU A 88 16.37 -12.22 1.03
CA LEU A 88 16.38 -10.80 1.31
C LEU A 88 15.48 -10.54 2.53
N TYR A 89 15.89 -9.60 3.38
CA TYR A 89 15.22 -9.27 4.62
C TYR A 89 14.89 -7.79 4.67
N MET A 90 13.63 -7.45 5.01
CA MET A 90 13.20 -6.08 5.29
C MET A 90 12.52 -6.05 6.65
N LEU A 91 13.08 -5.31 7.61
CA LEU A 91 12.49 -5.11 8.92
C LEU A 91 11.66 -3.83 8.91
N MET A 92 10.37 -3.98 9.06
CA MET A 92 9.39 -2.89 8.95
C MET A 92 8.59 -2.71 10.24
N GLU A 93 7.91 -1.59 10.34
CA GLU A 93 6.92 -1.32 11.36
C GLU A 93 5.85 -2.42 11.37
N TYR A 94 5.55 -2.94 12.56
CA TYR A 94 4.42 -3.83 12.75
C TYR A 94 3.14 -3.01 12.93
N VAL A 95 2.15 -3.25 12.07
CA VAL A 95 0.87 -2.54 12.03
C VAL A 95 -0.24 -3.55 12.36
N PRO A 96 -0.75 -3.62 13.61
CA PRO A 96 -1.50 -4.77 14.12
C PRO A 96 -2.98 -4.81 13.73
N GLY A 97 -3.56 -3.75 13.20
CA GLY A 97 -5.01 -3.63 13.03
C GLY A 97 -5.57 -4.38 11.82
N GLY A 98 -4.72 -4.97 10.96
CA GLY A 98 -5.15 -5.66 9.74
C GLY A 98 -5.48 -4.71 8.59
N GLU A 99 -5.94 -5.28 7.49
CA GLU A 99 -6.24 -4.57 6.25
C GLU A 99 -7.57 -3.82 6.31
N LEU A 100 -7.62 -2.62 5.73
CA LEU A 100 -8.87 -1.86 5.54
C LEU A 100 -9.88 -2.65 4.71
N PHE A 101 -9.40 -3.49 3.79
CA PHE A 101 -10.19 -4.42 2.99
C PHE A 101 -11.09 -5.30 3.87
N SER A 102 -10.54 -5.92 4.91
CA SER A 102 -11.30 -6.81 5.80
C SER A 102 -12.43 -6.09 6.52
N TYR A 103 -12.19 -4.87 7.00
CA TYR A 103 -13.22 -4.04 7.62
C TYR A 103 -14.31 -3.62 6.63
N LEU A 104 -13.92 -3.28 5.40
CA LEU A 104 -14.85 -2.91 4.34
C LEU A 104 -15.74 -4.10 3.96
N ARG A 105 -15.18 -5.28 3.74
CA ARG A 105 -15.92 -6.49 3.40
C ARG A 105 -16.88 -6.90 4.53
N ASN A 106 -16.43 -6.84 5.78
CA ASN A 106 -17.26 -7.17 6.95
C ASN A 106 -18.46 -6.25 7.14
N ARG A 107 -18.30 -4.95 6.83
CA ARG A 107 -19.36 -3.93 6.99
C ARG A 107 -20.21 -3.76 5.73
N GLY A 108 -19.84 -4.41 4.62
CA GLY A 108 -20.42 -4.23 3.30
C GLY A 108 -20.04 -2.89 2.67
N ARG A 109 -20.17 -1.79 3.41
CA ARG A 109 -19.74 -0.44 2.98
C ARG A 109 -19.51 0.45 4.19
N PHE A 110 -18.76 1.53 3.99
CA PHE A 110 -18.57 2.56 5.01
C PHE A 110 -19.60 3.68 4.89
N SER A 111 -19.87 4.36 6.00
CA SER A 111 -20.57 5.64 5.97
C SER A 111 -19.72 6.69 5.24
N CYS A 112 -20.38 7.75 4.73
CA CYS A 112 -19.65 8.86 4.11
C CYS A 112 -18.61 9.48 5.05
N SER A 113 -18.91 9.57 6.36
CA SER A 113 -17.95 10.10 7.35
C SER A 113 -16.76 9.19 7.58
N THR A 114 -16.95 7.87 7.60
CA THR A 114 -15.87 6.89 7.68
C THR A 114 -14.99 6.93 6.42
N GLY A 115 -15.61 6.96 5.24
CA GLY A 115 -14.89 7.08 3.97
C GLY A 115 -14.13 8.41 3.87
N LEU A 116 -14.72 9.51 4.35
CA LEU A 116 -14.07 10.82 4.41
C LEU A 116 -12.80 10.79 5.28
N PHE A 117 -12.88 10.17 6.47
CA PHE A 117 -11.73 10.06 7.37
C PHE A 117 -10.55 9.36 6.69
N TYR A 118 -10.79 8.17 6.13
CA TYR A 118 -9.71 7.42 5.47
C TYR A 118 -9.21 8.10 4.21
N ALA A 119 -10.10 8.65 3.38
CA ALA A 119 -9.69 9.41 2.20
C ALA A 119 -8.81 10.62 2.55
N THR A 120 -9.09 11.29 3.67
CA THR A 120 -8.31 12.43 4.17
C THR A 120 -6.87 12.03 4.48
N GLU A 121 -6.65 10.93 5.21
CA GLU A 121 -5.32 10.43 5.53
C GLU A 121 -4.58 9.95 4.28
N ILE A 122 -5.28 9.29 3.35
CA ILE A 122 -4.72 8.84 2.07
C ILE A 122 -4.29 10.04 1.20
N VAL A 123 -5.09 11.11 1.12
CA VAL A 123 -4.71 12.33 0.40
C VAL A 123 -3.41 12.92 0.95
N CYS A 124 -3.25 12.99 2.28
CA CYS A 124 -1.99 13.44 2.90
C CYS A 124 -0.80 12.54 2.53
N ALA A 125 -0.99 11.23 2.54
CA ALA A 125 0.05 10.26 2.16
C ALA A 125 0.47 10.41 0.69
N ILE A 126 -0.50 10.51 -0.22
CA ILE A 126 -0.26 10.71 -1.66
C ILE A 126 0.43 12.06 -1.91
N GLU A 127 -0.04 13.14 -1.30
CA GLU A 127 0.59 14.46 -1.40
C GLU A 127 2.05 14.43 -0.98
N TYR A 128 2.35 13.79 0.17
CA TYR A 128 3.71 13.62 0.66
C TYR A 128 4.61 12.90 -0.34
N LEU A 129 4.13 11.79 -0.93
CA LEU A 129 4.87 11.03 -1.95
C LEU A 129 5.09 11.87 -3.22
N HIS A 130 4.03 12.53 -3.71
CA HIS A 130 4.10 13.35 -4.92
C HIS A 130 5.03 14.56 -4.78
N CYS A 131 5.12 15.16 -3.59
CA CYS A 131 6.11 16.23 -3.31
C CYS A 131 7.57 15.75 -3.39
N ARG A 132 7.80 14.43 -3.36
CA ARG A 132 9.12 13.78 -3.51
C ARG A 132 9.31 13.11 -4.85
N ASP A 133 8.43 13.42 -5.81
CA ASP A 133 8.41 12.80 -7.14
C ASP A 133 8.17 11.28 -7.10
N ILE A 134 7.56 10.75 -6.04
CA ILE A 134 7.23 9.35 -5.90
C ILE A 134 5.77 9.13 -6.25
N VAL A 135 5.48 8.19 -7.16
CA VAL A 135 4.13 7.72 -7.48
C VAL A 135 3.95 6.34 -6.87
N TYR A 136 2.84 6.13 -6.16
CA TYR A 136 2.60 4.90 -5.41
C TYR A 136 2.14 3.73 -6.29
N ARG A 137 1.18 3.95 -7.21
CA ARG A 137 0.69 3.07 -8.27
C ARG A 137 -0.06 1.80 -7.86
N ASP A 138 -0.20 1.52 -6.58
CA ASP A 138 -0.95 0.33 -6.09
C ASP A 138 -1.88 0.65 -4.92
N LEU A 139 -2.58 1.78 -5.02
CA LEU A 139 -3.57 2.17 -4.02
C LEU A 139 -4.81 1.29 -4.14
N LYS A 140 -5.08 0.51 -3.09
CA LYS A 140 -6.23 -0.40 -2.94
C LYS A 140 -6.44 -0.72 -1.46
N PRO A 141 -7.64 -1.21 -1.03
CA PRO A 141 -7.94 -1.45 0.39
C PRO A 141 -7.04 -2.49 1.05
N GLU A 142 -6.48 -3.44 0.29
CA GLU A 142 -5.56 -4.48 0.77
C GLU A 142 -4.20 -3.91 1.18
N ASN A 143 -3.76 -2.82 0.54
CA ASN A 143 -2.49 -2.16 0.82
C ASN A 143 -2.60 -1.05 1.87
N ILE A 144 -3.75 -0.94 2.53
CA ILE A 144 -4.00 0.02 3.60
C ILE A 144 -4.22 -0.77 4.88
N LEU A 145 -3.25 -0.71 5.80
CA LEU A 145 -3.36 -1.30 7.12
C LEU A 145 -3.88 -0.26 8.12
N LEU A 146 -4.50 -0.73 9.20
CA LEU A 146 -4.85 0.11 10.35
C LEU A 146 -3.84 -0.11 11.47
N ASP A 147 -3.35 0.98 12.05
CA ASP A 147 -2.54 0.89 13.25
C ASP A 147 -3.42 0.61 14.49
N ARG A 148 -2.79 0.51 15.67
CA ARG A 148 -3.50 0.21 16.91
C ARG A 148 -4.56 1.25 17.30
N ASP A 149 -4.41 2.49 16.84
CA ASP A 149 -5.34 3.58 17.14
C ASP A 149 -6.43 3.70 16.06
N GLY A 150 -6.27 3.05 14.92
CA GLY A 150 -7.21 3.08 13.79
C GLY A 150 -6.84 4.07 12.68
N HIS A 151 -5.64 4.66 12.73
CA HIS A 151 -5.07 5.44 11.63
C HIS A 151 -4.48 4.52 10.56
N ILE A 152 -4.40 5.02 9.32
CA ILE A 152 -3.89 4.21 8.22
C ILE A 152 -2.35 4.12 8.20
N LYS A 153 -1.88 3.04 7.57
CA LYS A 153 -0.51 2.87 7.09
C LYS A 153 -0.55 2.28 5.68
N LEU A 154 -0.06 3.02 4.68
CA LEU A 154 0.17 2.46 3.35
C LEU A 154 1.36 1.50 3.41
N THR A 155 1.19 0.33 2.82
CA THR A 155 2.20 -0.74 2.72
C THR A 155 2.40 -1.13 1.27
N ASP A 156 3.32 -2.05 1.00
CA ASP A 156 3.64 -2.56 -0.34
C ASP A 156 4.02 -1.46 -1.36
N PHE A 157 5.29 -1.05 -1.30
CA PHE A 157 5.88 -0.07 -2.22
C PHE A 157 6.57 -0.71 -3.43
N GLY A 158 6.32 -2.00 -3.70
CA GLY A 158 6.94 -2.73 -4.81
C GLY A 158 6.67 -2.08 -6.17
N PHE A 159 5.50 -1.47 -6.35
CA PHE A 159 5.15 -0.73 -7.56
C PHE A 159 5.41 0.78 -7.47
N ALA A 160 5.77 1.31 -6.30
CA ALA A 160 6.08 2.73 -6.17
C ALA A 160 7.30 3.09 -7.05
N LYS A 161 7.34 4.29 -7.59
CA LYS A 161 8.43 4.71 -8.46
C LYS A 161 8.73 6.19 -8.32
N LYS A 162 10.01 6.52 -8.19
CA LYS A 162 10.50 7.88 -8.32
C LYS A 162 10.52 8.27 -9.80
N LEU A 163 9.77 9.30 -10.16
CA LEU A 163 9.64 9.74 -11.53
C LEU A 163 10.62 10.88 -11.81
N VAL A 164 11.45 10.69 -12.85
CA VAL A 164 12.15 11.80 -13.48
C VAL A 164 11.27 12.40 -14.58
N ASP A 165 10.42 11.57 -15.23
CA ASP A 165 9.45 11.98 -16.24
C ASP A 165 8.21 11.05 -16.19
N ARG A 166 8.06 10.11 -17.13
CA ARG A 166 6.97 9.17 -17.24
C ARG A 166 7.45 7.72 -17.10
N THR A 167 6.51 6.84 -16.79
CA THR A 167 6.76 5.39 -16.79
C THR A 167 5.72 4.67 -17.65
N TRP A 168 6.07 3.48 -18.16
CA TRP A 168 5.22 2.68 -19.07
C TRP A 168 4.92 1.29 -18.52
N THR A 169 5.39 0.95 -17.33
CA THR A 169 5.18 -0.37 -16.74
C THR A 169 3.70 -0.59 -16.44
N LEU A 170 3.07 -1.60 -17.06
CA LEU A 170 1.73 -2.05 -16.69
C LEU A 170 1.82 -2.80 -15.36
N CYS A 171 1.31 -2.19 -14.30
CA CYS A 171 1.28 -2.76 -12.95
C CYS A 171 0.07 -2.23 -12.17
N GLY A 172 -0.35 -2.98 -11.17
CA GLY A 172 -1.50 -2.66 -10.32
C GLY A 172 -2.65 -3.66 -10.48
N THR A 173 -3.68 -3.48 -9.68
CA THR A 173 -4.90 -4.30 -9.66
C THR A 173 -5.86 -3.81 -10.76
N PRO A 174 -6.43 -4.68 -11.60
CA PRO A 174 -7.22 -4.31 -12.79
C PRO A 174 -8.27 -3.23 -12.55
N GLU A 175 -9.07 -3.33 -11.48
CA GLU A 175 -10.15 -2.41 -11.14
C GLU A 175 -9.67 -0.99 -10.81
N TYR A 176 -8.40 -0.87 -10.40
CA TYR A 176 -7.77 0.40 -9.97
C TYR A 176 -6.91 1.05 -11.05
N LEU A 177 -6.70 0.36 -12.19
CA LEU A 177 -5.85 0.89 -13.27
C LEU A 177 -6.45 2.13 -13.91
N ALA A 178 -5.63 3.17 -14.05
CA ALA A 178 -6.02 4.37 -14.78
C ALA A 178 -6.06 4.12 -16.31
N PRO A 179 -6.92 4.84 -17.07
CA PRO A 179 -7.04 4.66 -18.52
C PRO A 179 -5.70 4.76 -19.27
N GLU A 180 -4.84 5.71 -18.88
CA GLU A 180 -3.53 5.91 -19.51
C GLU A 180 -2.56 4.75 -19.29
N VAL A 181 -2.70 3.97 -18.20
CA VAL A 181 -1.94 2.75 -17.94
C VAL A 181 -2.39 1.65 -18.89
N ILE A 182 -3.71 1.43 -19.01
CA ILE A 182 -4.29 0.44 -19.90
C ILE A 182 -3.92 0.73 -21.37
N GLN A 183 -3.90 2.02 -21.75
CA GLN A 183 -3.58 2.45 -23.12
C GLN A 183 -2.08 2.53 -23.42
N SER A 184 -1.21 2.21 -22.46
CA SER A 184 0.25 2.31 -22.59
C SER A 184 0.75 3.68 -23.10
N LYS A 185 0.08 4.78 -22.66
CA LYS A 185 0.42 6.16 -23.08
C LYS A 185 1.48 6.84 -22.20
N GLY A 186 2.15 6.06 -21.37
CA GLY A 186 3.01 6.59 -20.30
C GLY A 186 2.18 7.26 -19.21
N HIS A 187 2.56 7.09 -17.95
CA HIS A 187 1.78 7.57 -16.80
C HIS A 187 2.67 8.19 -15.73
N GLY A 188 2.06 8.91 -14.82
CA GLY A 188 2.70 9.60 -13.71
C GLY A 188 1.76 9.74 -12.51
N ARG A 189 1.90 10.83 -11.75
CA ARG A 189 1.16 11.10 -10.50
C ARG A 189 -0.37 11.00 -10.63
N ALA A 190 -0.93 11.29 -11.80
CA ALA A 190 -2.37 11.26 -12.06
C ALA A 190 -3.01 9.90 -11.81
N VAL A 191 -2.25 8.79 -11.88
CA VAL A 191 -2.79 7.44 -11.65
C VAL A 191 -3.19 7.23 -10.20
N ASP A 192 -2.51 7.84 -9.22
CA ASP A 192 -2.86 7.73 -7.81
C ASP A 192 -4.17 8.47 -7.50
N TRP A 193 -4.44 9.60 -8.17
CA TRP A 193 -5.72 10.32 -8.03
C TRP A 193 -6.89 9.56 -8.65
N TRP A 194 -6.67 8.88 -9.78
CA TRP A 194 -7.65 7.95 -10.33
C TRP A 194 -7.95 6.83 -9.34
N ALA A 195 -6.92 6.15 -8.83
CA ALA A 195 -7.06 5.06 -7.85
C ALA A 195 -7.77 5.54 -6.56
N LEU A 196 -7.51 6.76 -6.10
CA LEU A 196 -8.26 7.37 -4.99
C LEU A 196 -9.75 7.48 -5.31
N GLY A 197 -10.12 7.84 -6.53
CA GLY A 197 -11.52 7.91 -6.97
C GLY A 197 -12.20 6.55 -6.93
N ILE A 198 -11.51 5.49 -7.41
CA ILE A 198 -11.97 4.10 -7.31
C ILE A 198 -12.17 3.71 -5.84
N LEU A 199 -11.18 3.97 -5.00
CA LEU A 199 -11.19 3.61 -3.58
C LEU A 199 -12.31 4.32 -2.80
N ILE A 200 -12.52 5.62 -3.02
CA ILE A 200 -13.62 6.35 -2.38
C ILE A 200 -14.96 5.74 -2.79
N PHE A 201 -15.15 5.46 -4.09
CA PHE A 201 -16.36 4.80 -4.56
C PHE A 201 -16.56 3.45 -3.86
N GLU A 202 -15.52 2.59 -3.83
CA GLU A 202 -15.62 1.27 -3.22
C GLU A 202 -15.89 1.35 -1.71
N MET A 203 -15.25 2.26 -0.98
CA MET A 203 -15.52 2.46 0.44
C MET A 203 -16.98 2.81 0.73
N VAL A 204 -17.60 3.68 -0.06
CA VAL A 204 -18.97 4.18 0.21
C VAL A 204 -20.05 3.38 -0.49
N ALA A 205 -19.73 2.63 -1.54
CA ALA A 205 -20.67 1.79 -2.29
C ALA A 205 -20.60 0.31 -1.85
N GLY A 206 -19.42 -0.19 -1.42
CA GLY A 206 -19.15 -1.58 -1.07
C GLY A 206 -18.64 -2.44 -2.24
N PHE A 207 -18.52 -1.86 -3.44
CA PHE A 207 -18.03 -2.52 -4.64
C PHE A 207 -17.33 -1.48 -5.55
N PRO A 208 -16.39 -1.89 -6.42
CA PRO A 208 -15.72 -0.97 -7.31
C PRO A 208 -16.63 -0.46 -8.44
N PRO A 209 -16.39 0.76 -8.99
CA PRO A 209 -17.26 1.35 -10.03
C PRO A 209 -17.16 0.65 -11.37
N PHE A 210 -16.07 -0.08 -11.63
CA PHE A 210 -15.83 -0.82 -12.86
C PHE A 210 -15.55 -2.28 -12.50
N PHE A 211 -16.52 -3.12 -12.69
CA PHE A 211 -16.43 -4.56 -12.41
C PHE A 211 -16.92 -5.37 -13.59
N ASP A 212 -16.25 -6.48 -13.85
CA ASP A 212 -16.63 -7.50 -14.82
C ASP A 212 -15.98 -8.83 -14.45
N ASP A 213 -16.57 -9.94 -14.83
CA ASP A 213 -15.99 -11.26 -14.61
C ASP A 213 -14.73 -11.51 -15.44
N ASN A 214 -14.55 -10.72 -16.52
CA ASN A 214 -13.41 -10.77 -17.41
C ASN A 214 -12.57 -9.48 -17.25
N PRO A 215 -11.25 -9.56 -17.00
CA PRO A 215 -10.37 -8.39 -16.92
C PRO A 215 -10.46 -7.45 -18.14
N PHE A 216 -10.65 -7.98 -19.33
CA PHE A 216 -10.86 -7.15 -20.53
C PHE A 216 -12.16 -6.34 -20.47
N GLY A 217 -13.23 -6.90 -19.88
CA GLY A 217 -14.47 -6.18 -19.63
C GLY A 217 -14.27 -5.02 -18.63
N ILE A 218 -13.44 -5.22 -17.58
CA ILE A 218 -13.06 -4.15 -16.65
C ILE A 218 -12.36 -3.03 -17.43
N TYR A 219 -11.37 -3.35 -18.27
CA TYR A 219 -10.64 -2.35 -19.06
C TYR A 219 -11.54 -1.56 -20.00
N GLN A 220 -12.48 -2.23 -20.67
CA GLN A 220 -13.46 -1.55 -21.55
C GLN A 220 -14.33 -0.56 -20.76
N LYS A 221 -14.81 -0.94 -19.56
CA LYS A 221 -15.60 -0.06 -18.69
C LYS A 221 -14.80 1.13 -18.18
N ILE A 222 -13.53 0.93 -17.79
CA ILE A 222 -12.61 2.00 -17.40
C ILE A 222 -12.42 3.00 -18.55
N LEU A 223 -12.14 2.52 -19.75
CA LEU A 223 -11.93 3.36 -20.92
C LEU A 223 -13.18 4.11 -21.36
N ALA A 224 -14.36 3.51 -21.19
CA ALA A 224 -15.64 4.17 -21.42
C ALA A 224 -15.96 5.26 -20.40
N GLY A 225 -15.44 5.14 -19.15
CA GLY A 225 -15.56 6.14 -18.10
C GLY A 225 -17.00 6.36 -17.59
N ARG A 226 -17.92 5.43 -17.85
CA ARG A 226 -19.32 5.53 -17.38
C ARG A 226 -19.44 4.93 -15.98
N ILE A 227 -19.95 5.74 -15.04
CA ILE A 227 -20.08 5.35 -13.64
C ILE A 227 -21.57 5.34 -13.27
N ASP A 228 -22.04 4.20 -12.78
CA ASP A 228 -23.38 4.04 -12.24
C ASP A 228 -23.36 4.24 -10.74
N PHE A 229 -23.86 5.39 -10.28
CA PHE A 229 -23.86 5.72 -8.86
C PHE A 229 -25.08 5.17 -8.13
N PRO A 230 -24.90 4.49 -6.99
CA PRO A 230 -26.01 4.16 -6.11
C PRO A 230 -26.80 5.41 -5.71
N ARG A 231 -28.14 5.26 -5.59
CA ARG A 231 -29.04 6.39 -5.30
C ARG A 231 -28.79 7.01 -3.92
N TYR A 232 -28.30 6.23 -2.97
CA TYR A 232 -28.03 6.66 -1.59
C TYR A 232 -26.78 7.53 -1.43
N LEU A 233 -25.91 7.64 -2.43
CA LEU A 233 -24.74 8.50 -2.34
C LEU A 233 -25.15 9.98 -2.49
N ASP A 234 -24.60 10.82 -1.61
CA ASP A 234 -24.84 12.25 -1.67
C ASP A 234 -24.18 12.92 -2.88
N PHE A 235 -24.60 14.16 -3.14
CA PHE A 235 -24.15 14.90 -4.30
C PHE A 235 -22.65 15.25 -4.24
N SER A 236 -22.13 15.59 -3.06
CA SER A 236 -20.73 15.98 -2.90
C SER A 236 -19.78 14.81 -3.09
N THR A 237 -20.14 13.62 -2.62
CA THR A 237 -19.42 12.38 -2.86
C THR A 237 -19.36 12.02 -4.34
N LYS A 238 -20.53 12.06 -5.01
CA LYS A 238 -20.60 11.81 -6.46
C LYS A 238 -19.77 12.80 -7.27
N ASP A 239 -19.79 14.07 -6.89
CA ASP A 239 -19.06 15.14 -7.58
C ASP A 239 -17.54 14.94 -7.46
N LEU A 240 -17.04 14.61 -6.25
CA LEU A 240 -15.62 14.30 -6.05
C LEU A 240 -15.16 13.11 -6.89
N ILE A 241 -15.90 11.99 -6.80
CA ILE A 241 -15.58 10.78 -7.57
C ILE A 241 -15.55 11.07 -9.06
N LYS A 242 -16.55 11.79 -9.61
CA LYS A 242 -16.58 12.18 -11.02
C LYS A 242 -15.36 13.02 -11.43
N LYS A 243 -14.88 13.89 -10.56
CA LYS A 243 -13.70 14.74 -10.82
C LYS A 243 -12.38 14.00 -10.74
N LEU A 244 -12.31 12.95 -9.93
CA LEU A 244 -11.15 12.06 -9.83
C LEU A 244 -11.15 11.03 -10.99
N LEU A 245 -12.29 10.46 -11.36
CA LEU A 245 -12.44 9.47 -12.42
C LEU A 245 -12.65 10.12 -13.80
N VAL A 246 -11.80 11.08 -14.12
CA VAL A 246 -11.78 11.71 -15.47
C VAL A 246 -10.77 10.96 -16.34
N VAL A 247 -11.23 10.45 -17.49
CA VAL A 247 -10.40 9.69 -18.44
C VAL A 247 -9.23 10.55 -18.95
N ASP A 248 -9.52 11.80 -19.30
CA ASP A 248 -8.47 12.78 -19.65
C ASP A 248 -7.71 13.20 -18.40
N ARG A 249 -6.50 12.63 -18.19
CA ARG A 249 -5.65 12.91 -17.03
C ARG A 249 -5.32 14.39 -16.83
N THR A 250 -5.35 15.21 -17.88
CA THR A 250 -5.04 16.64 -17.79
C THR A 250 -6.15 17.44 -17.10
N LYS A 251 -7.37 16.89 -17.08
CA LYS A 251 -8.56 17.48 -16.43
C LYS A 251 -8.90 16.78 -15.11
N ARG A 252 -8.14 15.75 -14.73
CA ARG A 252 -8.35 14.99 -13.51
C ARG A 252 -7.98 15.80 -12.28
N LEU A 253 -8.88 15.85 -11.29
CA LEU A 253 -8.62 16.52 -10.02
C LEU A 253 -7.38 15.91 -9.34
N GLY A 254 -6.51 16.77 -8.80
CA GLY A 254 -5.22 16.37 -8.25
C GLY A 254 -4.06 16.41 -9.25
N ASN A 255 -4.34 16.41 -10.55
CA ASN A 255 -3.33 16.49 -11.62
C ASN A 255 -3.34 17.84 -12.35
N MET A 256 -4.09 18.81 -11.85
CA MET A 256 -4.11 20.18 -12.39
C MET A 256 -3.08 21.07 -11.68
N LYS A 257 -3.11 22.38 -11.98
CA LYS A 257 -2.09 23.35 -11.59
C LYS A 257 -1.71 23.34 -10.09
N ASN A 258 -2.68 23.17 -9.20
CA ASN A 258 -2.44 23.22 -7.75
C ASN A 258 -2.27 21.81 -7.13
N GLY A 259 -2.24 20.73 -7.95
CA GLY A 259 -1.98 19.36 -7.48
C GLY A 259 -2.95 18.91 -6.39
N ALA A 260 -2.43 18.33 -5.32
CA ALA A 260 -3.22 17.83 -4.19
C ALA A 260 -4.11 18.89 -3.54
N ASN A 261 -3.73 20.17 -3.61
CA ASN A 261 -4.52 21.24 -3.02
C ASN A 261 -5.89 21.39 -3.69
N ASP A 262 -6.01 21.13 -5.00
CA ASP A 262 -7.30 21.12 -5.68
C ASP A 262 -8.23 20.03 -5.12
N VAL A 263 -7.69 18.88 -4.72
CA VAL A 263 -8.45 17.81 -4.03
C VAL A 263 -8.88 18.26 -2.64
N LYS A 264 -7.95 18.82 -1.86
CA LYS A 264 -8.21 19.27 -0.48
C LYS A 264 -9.27 20.36 -0.41
N GLN A 265 -9.34 21.24 -1.41
CA GLN A 265 -10.32 22.32 -1.50
C GLN A 265 -11.70 21.88 -2.01
N HIS A 266 -11.87 20.61 -2.39
CA HIS A 266 -13.17 20.11 -2.80
C HIS A 266 -14.16 20.13 -1.64
N ARG A 267 -15.42 20.54 -1.90
CA ARG A 267 -16.49 20.70 -0.87
C ARG A 267 -16.73 19.46 -0.01
N TRP A 268 -16.38 18.26 -0.49
CA TRP A 268 -16.48 17.03 0.29
C TRP A 268 -15.57 17.05 1.52
N PHE A 269 -14.43 17.72 1.41
CA PHE A 269 -13.44 17.89 2.48
C PHE A 269 -13.57 19.18 3.28
N ARG A 270 -14.63 19.97 3.09
CA ARG A 270 -14.79 21.34 3.68
C ARG A 270 -14.64 21.40 5.20
N ALA A 271 -14.95 20.31 5.90
CA ALA A 271 -14.89 20.24 7.37
C ALA A 271 -13.56 19.70 7.89
N VAL A 272 -12.60 19.40 7.00
CA VAL A 272 -11.31 18.81 7.36
C VAL A 272 -10.31 19.89 7.74
N ASP A 273 -9.75 19.76 8.94
CA ASP A 273 -8.58 20.53 9.37
C ASP A 273 -7.32 19.79 8.88
N TRP A 274 -6.80 20.23 7.74
CA TRP A 274 -5.67 19.59 7.07
C TRP A 274 -4.35 19.66 7.85
N ASP A 275 -4.20 20.64 8.75
CA ASP A 275 -3.02 20.76 9.62
C ASP A 275 -3.07 19.73 10.76
N ALA A 276 -4.28 19.36 11.21
CA ALA A 276 -4.50 18.36 12.25
C ALA A 276 -4.32 16.92 11.74
N VAL A 277 -4.49 16.66 10.43
CA VAL A 277 -4.45 15.32 9.83
C VAL A 277 -3.09 14.64 10.02
N PRO A 278 -1.95 15.20 9.56
CA PRO A 278 -0.65 14.55 9.74
C PRO A 278 -0.20 14.48 11.20
N GLN A 279 -0.83 15.25 12.10
CA GLN A 279 -0.63 15.19 13.54
C GLN A 279 -1.44 14.08 14.21
N ARG A 280 -2.26 13.32 13.43
CA ARG A 280 -3.12 12.23 13.91
C ARG A 280 -4.13 12.70 14.99
N LYS A 281 -4.59 13.95 14.92
CA LYS A 281 -5.53 14.54 15.88
C LYS A 281 -7.01 14.21 15.59
N LEU A 282 -7.32 13.75 14.38
CA LEU A 282 -8.67 13.32 14.03
C LEU A 282 -8.97 11.98 14.71
N LYS A 283 -10.19 11.82 15.22
CA LYS A 283 -10.61 10.59 15.89
C LYS A 283 -10.94 9.51 14.85
N PRO A 284 -10.24 8.36 14.84
CA PRO A 284 -10.53 7.26 13.93
C PRO A 284 -11.91 6.67 14.14
N PRO A 285 -12.64 6.34 13.06
CA PRO A 285 -13.97 5.76 13.14
C PRO A 285 -13.96 4.26 13.49
N ILE A 286 -12.81 3.60 13.28
CA ILE A 286 -12.59 2.19 13.57
C ILE A 286 -11.33 2.09 14.43
N VAL A 287 -11.45 1.49 15.59
CA VAL A 287 -10.30 1.15 16.44
C VAL A 287 -10.19 -0.37 16.47
N PRO A 288 -9.07 -0.94 15.98
CA PRO A 288 -8.85 -2.40 15.99
C PRO A 288 -8.92 -2.97 17.41
N LYS A 289 -9.49 -4.16 17.54
CA LYS A 289 -9.47 -4.91 18.80
C LYS A 289 -8.16 -5.68 18.89
N LEU A 290 -7.36 -5.42 19.90
CA LEU A 290 -6.06 -6.04 20.14
C LEU A 290 -5.99 -6.57 21.58
N CYS A 291 -5.58 -7.83 21.73
CA CYS A 291 -5.36 -8.46 23.04
C CYS A 291 -3.96 -8.17 23.61
N SER A 292 -2.97 -7.89 22.76
CA SER A 292 -1.59 -7.59 23.13
C SER A 292 -0.86 -6.78 22.05
N ASP A 293 0.34 -6.31 22.32
CA ASP A 293 1.17 -5.58 21.34
C ASP A 293 1.61 -6.43 20.15
N GLY A 294 1.70 -7.76 20.32
CA GLY A 294 2.05 -8.71 19.26
C GLY A 294 0.85 -9.52 18.77
N ASP A 295 -0.38 -9.00 18.89
CA ASP A 295 -1.59 -9.68 18.46
C ASP A 295 -1.70 -9.69 16.93
N THR A 296 -1.74 -10.89 16.32
CA THR A 296 -1.88 -11.11 14.87
C THR A 296 -3.28 -11.56 14.46
N SER A 297 -4.26 -11.54 15.36
CA SER A 297 -5.63 -12.05 15.11
C SER A 297 -6.40 -11.32 14.01
N ASN A 298 -5.96 -10.11 13.63
CA ASN A 298 -6.55 -9.35 12.52
C ASN A 298 -5.99 -9.74 11.14
N PHE A 299 -5.12 -10.75 11.08
CA PHE A 299 -4.52 -11.29 9.85
C PHE A 299 -4.84 -12.77 9.70
N GLU A 300 -4.80 -13.27 8.47
CA GLU A 300 -4.91 -14.70 8.20
C GLU A 300 -3.67 -15.42 8.72
N THR A 301 -3.89 -16.61 9.26
CA THR A 301 -2.79 -17.48 9.71
C THR A 301 -2.37 -18.38 8.55
N TYR A 302 -1.11 -18.35 8.20
CA TYR A 302 -0.54 -19.18 7.14
C TYR A 302 0.26 -20.33 7.75
N SER A 303 0.07 -21.56 7.21
CA SER A 303 0.87 -22.70 7.58
C SER A 303 2.31 -22.54 7.10
N GLU A 304 3.24 -22.99 7.91
CA GLU A 304 4.63 -23.20 7.52
C GLU A 304 4.70 -24.37 6.52
N ASN A 305 4.50 -24.11 5.23
CA ASN A 305 4.96 -25.05 4.23
C ASN A 305 6.47 -24.85 4.11
N ASP A 306 7.22 -25.91 4.35
CA ASP A 306 8.67 -25.93 4.26
C ASP A 306 9.10 -25.29 2.93
N CYS A 307 9.85 -24.18 3.02
CA CYS A 307 10.68 -23.70 1.93
C CYS A 307 11.86 -24.69 1.78
N GLU A 308 11.52 -25.98 1.56
CA GLU A 308 12.50 -27.00 1.30
C GLU A 308 12.90 -26.96 -0.17
N THR A 309 14.22 -26.99 -0.37
CA THR A 309 14.91 -27.19 -1.64
C THR A 309 14.79 -26.04 -2.65
N THR A 310 15.18 -24.84 -2.25
CA THR A 310 15.65 -23.86 -3.23
C THR A 310 17.04 -24.29 -3.70
N SER A 311 17.21 -24.42 -5.02
CA SER A 311 18.53 -24.61 -5.64
C SER A 311 19.51 -23.55 -5.16
N PRO A 312 20.82 -23.84 -5.06
CA PRO A 312 21.83 -22.84 -4.70
C PRO A 312 21.73 -21.63 -5.64
N VAL A 313 21.74 -20.43 -5.06
CA VAL A 313 21.75 -19.19 -5.82
C VAL A 313 23.13 -19.03 -6.47
N SER A 314 23.19 -18.64 -7.75
CA SER A 314 24.46 -18.41 -8.42
C SER A 314 25.17 -17.16 -7.86
N GLU A 315 26.51 -17.12 -7.89
CA GLU A 315 27.27 -15.93 -7.47
C GLU A 315 26.86 -14.69 -8.26
N LYS A 316 26.53 -14.84 -9.55
CA LYS A 316 26.04 -13.76 -10.41
C LYS A 316 24.71 -13.19 -9.92
N ASP A 317 23.81 -14.04 -9.44
CA ASP A 317 22.50 -13.63 -8.91
C ASP A 317 22.64 -12.96 -7.55
N LEU A 318 23.56 -13.43 -6.70
CA LEU A 318 23.89 -12.80 -5.42
C LEU A 318 24.49 -11.40 -5.61
N GLU A 319 25.29 -11.18 -6.65
CA GLU A 319 25.87 -9.87 -6.96
C GLU A 319 24.79 -8.79 -7.19
N ILE A 320 23.61 -9.17 -7.72
CA ILE A 320 22.45 -8.26 -7.90
C ILE A 320 22.01 -7.65 -6.56
N PHE A 321 22.14 -8.40 -5.47
CA PHE A 321 21.64 -8.02 -4.14
C PHE A 321 22.73 -7.67 -3.13
N LYS A 322 23.99 -7.56 -3.54
CA LYS A 322 25.13 -7.28 -2.65
C LYS A 322 24.97 -6.00 -1.79
N ASN A 323 24.18 -5.05 -2.26
CA ASN A 323 23.89 -3.80 -1.57
C ASN A 323 22.47 -3.75 -0.96
N PHE A 324 21.82 -4.90 -0.92
CA PHE A 324 20.50 -5.01 -0.29
C PHE A 324 20.65 -5.16 1.22
#